data_6e7a83452e159e71a17cfe12e398b86c
#
_entry.id   6e7a83452e159e71a17cfe12e398b86c
#
_cell.length_a   1.000
_cell.length_b   1.000
_cell.length_c   1.000
_cell.angle_alpha   90.00
_cell.angle_beta   90.00
_cell.angle_gamma   90.00
#
_symmetry.space_group_name_H-M   'P 1'
#
loop_
_entity.id
_entity.type
_entity.pdbx_description
1 polymer ?
#
loop_
_entity_poly.entity_id
_entity_poly.type
_entity_poly.pdbx_seq_one_letter_code
_entity_poly.pdbx_strand_id
1 'polypeptide(L)'
;MQNQDANNRIAILKQKVIALPPKPPKSELAPYLEVIAILIELKNYSMPDVLEFLTSEGIKTYRQKIEYFKKRCEELGVWPTREQLLRSLGQEPVREKSPMPENE
;
A
#
# COMPACT_ATOMS: atom_id res chain seq x y z
N MET A 1 34.29 18.75 -20.91
CA MET A 1 34.20 19.31 -19.57
C MET A 1 32.82 19.44 -19.11
N GLN A 2 32.00 20.10 -19.85
CA GLN A 2 30.61 20.28 -19.44
C GLN A 2 29.88 18.96 -19.34
N ASN A 3 30.23 18.01 -20.21
CA ASN A 3 29.58 16.70 -20.16
C ASN A 3 29.88 15.99 -18.86
N GLN A 4 31.08 16.18 -18.37
CA GLN A 4 31.48 15.53 -17.12
C GLN A 4 30.72 16.08 -15.94
N ASP A 5 30.53 17.40 -15.91
CA ASP A 5 29.77 18.01 -14.84
C ASP A 5 28.31 17.56 -14.86
N ALA A 6 27.75 17.47 -16.06
CA ALA A 6 26.38 16.99 -16.22
C ALA A 6 26.25 15.55 -15.79
N ASN A 7 27.23 14.71 -16.12
CA ASN A 7 27.21 13.31 -15.73
C ASN A 7 27.31 13.15 -14.22
N ASN A 8 28.15 13.97 -13.57
CA ASN A 8 28.29 13.94 -12.14
C ASN A 8 26.99 14.33 -11.47
N ARG A 9 26.36 15.36 -11.99
CA ARG A 9 25.09 15.81 -11.43
C ARG A 9 24.02 14.75 -11.57
N ILE A 10 23.98 14.09 -12.74
CA ILE A 10 23.00 13.04 -12.98
C ILE A 10 23.25 11.87 -12.02
N ALA A 11 24.50 11.50 -11.78
CA ALA A 11 24.80 10.42 -10.85
C ALA A 11 24.32 10.74 -9.45
N ILE A 12 24.53 11.99 -9.01
CA ILE A 12 24.08 12.41 -7.69
C ILE A 12 22.56 12.36 -7.60
N LEU A 13 21.89 12.84 -8.64
CA LEU A 13 20.43 12.84 -8.65
C LEU A 13 19.89 11.43 -8.64
N LYS A 14 20.52 10.51 -9.35
CA LYS A 14 20.09 9.12 -9.34
C LYS A 14 20.14 8.52 -7.95
N GLN A 15 21.18 8.84 -7.20
CA GLN A 15 21.30 8.33 -5.85
C GLN A 15 20.24 8.91 -4.94
N LYS A 16 19.94 10.17 -5.11
CA LYS A 16 18.87 10.79 -4.31
C LYS A 16 17.52 10.19 -4.64
N VAL A 17 17.28 9.92 -5.92
CA VAL A 17 16.00 9.35 -6.35
C VAL A 17 15.84 7.93 -5.80
N ILE A 18 16.91 7.15 -5.81
CA ILE A 18 16.85 5.79 -5.31
C ILE A 18 16.49 5.77 -3.83
N ALA A 19 16.92 6.79 -3.09
CA ALA A 19 16.62 6.87 -1.66
C ALA A 19 15.19 7.29 -1.35
N LEU A 20 14.47 7.80 -2.35
CA LEU A 20 13.09 8.21 -2.14
C LEU A 20 12.19 7.00 -1.99
N PRO A 21 11.19 7.09 -1.11
CA PRO A 21 10.23 5.99 -0.99
C PRO A 21 9.32 5.94 -2.20
N PRO A 22 8.92 4.75 -2.62
CA PRO A 22 7.95 4.64 -3.72
C PRO A 22 6.59 5.12 -3.27
N LYS A 23 5.80 5.56 -4.24
CA LYS A 23 4.44 6.01 -3.98
C LYS A 23 3.47 5.11 -4.73
N PRO A 24 2.23 5.02 -4.24
CA PRO A 24 1.23 4.23 -4.96
C PRO A 24 0.94 4.87 -6.32
N PRO A 25 0.43 4.07 -7.26
CA PRO A 25 0.09 4.60 -8.57
C PRO A 25 -1.01 5.65 -8.46
N LYS A 26 -1.02 6.58 -9.41
CA LYS A 26 -2.07 7.57 -9.46
C LYS A 26 -3.36 6.89 -9.90
N SER A 27 -4.29 6.79 -8.99
CA SER A 27 -5.53 6.07 -9.22
C SER A 27 -6.57 6.58 -8.25
N GLU A 28 -7.83 6.46 -8.65
CA GLU A 28 -8.93 6.77 -7.75
C GLU A 28 -8.92 5.85 -6.53
N LEU A 29 -8.29 4.70 -6.67
CA LEU A 29 -8.22 3.73 -5.58
C LEU A 29 -7.08 3.97 -4.60
N ALA A 30 -6.16 4.89 -4.94
CA ALA A 30 -5.00 5.14 -4.09
C ALA A 30 -5.36 5.45 -2.64
N PRO A 31 -6.37 6.29 -2.36
CA PRO A 31 -6.73 6.56 -0.97
C PRO A 31 -7.23 5.34 -0.21
N TYR A 32 -7.66 4.31 -0.95
CA TYR A 32 -8.22 3.10 -0.34
C TYR A 32 -7.24 1.93 -0.34
N LEU A 33 -5.96 2.21 -0.59
CA LEU A 33 -4.94 1.15 -0.67
C LEU A 33 -4.96 0.26 0.57
N GLU A 34 -4.91 0.86 1.74
CA GLU A 34 -4.90 0.07 2.97
C GLU A 34 -6.20 -0.69 3.17
N VAL A 35 -7.32 -0.07 2.85
CA VAL A 35 -8.62 -0.73 2.99
C VAL A 35 -8.67 -1.97 2.11
N ILE A 36 -8.27 -1.83 0.86
CA ILE A 36 -8.27 -2.95 -0.08
C ILE A 36 -7.32 -4.04 0.40
N ALA A 37 -6.13 -3.64 0.85
CA ALA A 37 -5.14 -4.60 1.32
C ALA A 37 -5.64 -5.34 2.56
N ILE A 38 -6.29 -4.65 3.48
CA ILE A 38 -6.84 -5.31 4.67
C ILE A 38 -7.88 -6.35 4.27
N LEU A 39 -8.76 -6.00 3.34
CA LEU A 39 -9.78 -6.94 2.91
C LEU A 39 -9.17 -8.21 2.32
N ILE A 40 -8.12 -8.03 1.52
CA ILE A 40 -7.50 -9.17 0.84
C ILE A 40 -6.58 -9.95 1.78
N GLU A 41 -5.70 -9.25 2.48
CA GLU A 41 -4.64 -9.91 3.23
C GLU A 41 -5.05 -10.36 4.62
N LEU A 42 -5.90 -9.59 5.28
CA LEU A 42 -6.31 -9.93 6.65
C LEU A 42 -7.67 -10.60 6.70
N LYS A 43 -8.58 -10.24 5.82
CA LYS A 43 -9.92 -10.78 5.82
C LYS A 43 -10.12 -11.88 4.79
N ASN A 44 -9.11 -12.08 3.94
CA ASN A 44 -9.14 -13.14 2.93
C ASN A 44 -10.32 -13.00 1.95
N TYR A 45 -10.65 -11.77 1.59
CA TYR A 45 -11.71 -11.50 0.63
C TYR A 45 -11.23 -11.77 -0.78
N SER A 46 -12.12 -12.31 -1.60
CA SER A 46 -11.86 -12.46 -3.04
C SER A 46 -12.08 -11.12 -3.74
N MET A 47 -11.70 -11.05 -5.02
CA MET A 47 -11.92 -9.83 -5.78
C MET A 47 -13.40 -9.44 -5.86
N PRO A 48 -14.31 -10.37 -6.15
CA PRO A 48 -15.74 -10.01 -6.12
C PRO A 48 -16.18 -9.49 -4.75
N ASP A 49 -15.65 -10.07 -3.68
CA ASP A 49 -16.00 -9.63 -2.33
C ASP A 49 -15.53 -8.21 -2.06
N VAL A 50 -14.29 -7.91 -2.51
CA VAL A 50 -13.74 -6.56 -2.36
C VAL A 50 -14.59 -5.55 -3.13
N LEU A 51 -14.95 -5.92 -4.36
CA LEU A 51 -15.78 -5.04 -5.19
C LEU A 51 -17.13 -4.79 -4.53
N GLU A 52 -17.73 -5.83 -3.99
CA GLU A 52 -19.02 -5.69 -3.34
C GLU A 52 -18.93 -4.74 -2.14
N PHE A 53 -17.88 -4.87 -1.34
CA PHE A 53 -17.70 -3.99 -0.21
C PHE A 53 -17.54 -2.54 -0.66
N LEU A 54 -16.66 -2.30 -1.63
CA LEU A 54 -16.42 -0.93 -2.10
C LEU A 54 -17.68 -0.32 -2.69
N THR A 55 -18.42 -1.11 -3.45
CA THR A 55 -19.67 -0.64 -4.03
C THR A 55 -20.69 -0.27 -2.95
N SER A 56 -20.77 -1.10 -1.92
CA SER A 56 -21.70 -0.83 -0.82
C SER A 56 -21.36 0.45 -0.07
N GLU A 57 -20.08 0.84 -0.12
CA GLU A 57 -19.63 2.08 0.52
C GLU A 57 -19.67 3.28 -0.41
N GLY A 58 -20.24 3.11 -1.59
CA GLY A 58 -20.40 4.21 -2.53
C GLY A 58 -19.19 4.47 -3.40
N ILE A 59 -18.21 3.57 -3.39
CA ILE A 59 -17.00 3.73 -4.18
C ILE A 59 -17.21 3.03 -5.53
N LYS A 60 -17.26 3.82 -6.59
CA LYS A 60 -17.52 3.27 -7.91
C LYS A 60 -16.24 2.75 -8.54
N THR A 61 -16.21 1.46 -8.79
CA THR A 61 -15.06 0.84 -9.41
C THR A 61 -15.52 -0.49 -10.04
N TYR A 62 -14.56 -1.24 -10.56
CA TYR A 62 -14.90 -2.55 -11.13
C TYR A 62 -13.71 -3.48 -10.90
N ARG A 63 -13.95 -4.77 -11.09
CA ARG A 63 -13.02 -5.80 -10.69
C ARG A 63 -11.64 -5.65 -11.34
N GLN A 64 -11.60 -5.45 -12.66
CA GLN A 64 -10.33 -5.34 -13.36
C GLN A 64 -9.51 -4.16 -12.85
N LYS A 65 -10.20 -3.06 -12.47
CA LYS A 65 -9.51 -1.90 -11.96
C LYS A 65 -8.85 -2.20 -10.62
N ILE A 66 -9.55 -2.94 -9.76
CA ILE A 66 -8.99 -3.33 -8.48
C ILE A 66 -7.80 -4.25 -8.67
N GLU A 67 -7.92 -5.23 -9.56
CA GLU A 67 -6.84 -6.17 -9.84
C GLU A 67 -5.62 -5.45 -10.40
N TYR A 68 -5.84 -4.53 -11.32
CA TYR A 68 -4.75 -3.77 -11.90
C TYR A 68 -4.07 -2.90 -10.85
N PHE A 69 -4.86 -2.25 -10.00
CA PHE A 69 -4.33 -1.40 -8.94
C PHE A 69 -3.45 -2.22 -7.99
N LYS A 70 -3.94 -3.38 -7.56
CA LYS A 70 -3.16 -4.23 -6.67
C LYS A 70 -1.84 -4.64 -7.32
N LYS A 71 -1.90 -5.06 -8.59
CA LYS A 71 -0.71 -5.48 -9.30
C LYS A 71 0.31 -4.36 -9.40
N ARG A 72 -0.15 -3.15 -9.73
CA ARG A 72 0.75 -2.01 -9.83
C ARG A 72 1.38 -1.68 -8.48
N CYS A 73 0.59 -1.76 -7.41
CA CYS A 73 1.14 -1.51 -6.08
C CYS A 73 2.19 -2.53 -5.72
N GLU A 74 1.97 -3.79 -6.08
CA GLU A 74 2.96 -4.83 -5.83
C GLU A 74 4.24 -4.57 -6.62
N GLU A 75 4.09 -4.19 -7.88
CA GLU A 75 5.25 -3.90 -8.73
C GLU A 75 6.05 -2.72 -8.21
N LEU A 76 5.38 -1.73 -7.67
CA LEU A 76 6.04 -0.54 -7.14
C LEU A 76 6.56 -0.72 -5.72
N GLY A 77 6.25 -1.86 -5.11
CA GLY A 77 6.71 -2.12 -3.76
C GLY A 77 5.96 -1.34 -2.69
N VAL A 78 4.76 -0.88 -2.99
CA VAL A 78 3.97 -0.12 -2.03
C VAL A 78 2.80 -0.93 -1.47
N TRP A 79 2.60 -2.15 -1.94
CA TRP A 79 1.56 -3.02 -1.38
C TRP A 79 1.97 -3.38 0.04
N PRO A 80 1.15 -3.08 1.04
CA PRO A 80 1.57 -3.27 2.43
C PRO A 80 1.65 -4.74 2.80
N THR A 81 2.54 -5.03 3.73
CA THR A 81 2.64 -6.37 4.29
C THR A 81 1.58 -6.56 5.35
N ARG A 82 1.34 -7.82 5.68
CA ARG A 82 0.39 -8.15 6.73
C ARG A 82 0.77 -7.47 8.05
N GLU A 83 2.05 -7.44 8.36
CA GLU A 83 2.56 -6.79 9.55
C GLU A 83 2.25 -5.30 9.58
N GLN A 84 2.49 -4.64 8.43
CA GLN A 84 2.21 -3.21 8.33
C GLN A 84 0.72 -2.93 8.51
N LEU A 85 -0.13 -3.79 7.97
CA LEU A 85 -1.55 -3.62 8.10
C LEU A 85 -2.01 -3.78 9.55
N LEU A 86 -1.46 -4.75 10.25
CA LEU A 86 -1.80 -4.95 11.65
C LEU A 86 -1.39 -3.75 12.50
N ARG A 87 -0.22 -3.18 12.21
CA ARG A 87 0.22 -1.98 12.92
C ARG A 87 -0.70 -0.81 12.65
N SER A 88 -1.11 -0.68 11.40
CA SER A 88 -1.99 0.39 10.99
C SER A 88 -3.31 0.35 11.76
N LEU A 89 -3.77 -0.86 12.10
CA LEU A 89 -4.99 -1.04 12.86
C LEU A 89 -4.77 -0.94 14.37
N GLY A 90 -3.51 -0.74 14.79
CA GLY A 90 -3.21 -0.71 16.20
C GLY A 90 -3.16 -2.08 16.84
N GLN A 91 -3.10 -3.12 16.03
CA GLN A 91 -3.06 -4.49 16.51
C GLN A 91 -1.68 -5.07 16.26
N GLU A 92 -0.83 -4.97 17.24
CA GLU A 92 0.51 -5.49 17.08
C GLU A 92 0.56 -6.93 17.52
N PRO A 93 1.16 -7.78 16.73
CA PRO A 93 1.20 -9.21 17.04
C PRO A 93 1.92 -9.51 18.33
N VAL A 94 2.78 -8.60 18.75
CA VAL A 94 3.56 -8.83 19.94
C VAL A 94 2.89 -8.41 21.21
N ARG A 95 1.85 -7.73 21.14
CA ARG A 95 1.31 -7.08 22.20
C ARG A 95 0.70 -7.86 23.22
N GLU A 96 0.89 -7.96 23.91
CA GLU A 96 0.50 -8.58 24.58
C GLU A 96 -0.11 -8.10 25.59
N LYS A 97 -0.22 -7.64 25.34
CA LYS A 97 -0.73 -7.23 25.91
C LYS A 97 -1.34 -6.92 26.35
N SER A 98 -1.46 -6.64 26.27
CA SER A 98 -2.07 -6.14 26.62
C SER A 98 -2.65 -5.98 27.17
N PRO A 99 -2.74 -5.86 27.45
CA PRO A 99 -3.39 -5.58 27.91
C PRO A 99 -4.22 -5.38 28.22
N MET A 100 -4.16 -5.24 28.32
CA MET A 100 -4.89 -4.95 28.63
C MET A 100 -5.61 -5.06 29.02
N PRO A 101 -5.62 -5.20 29.26
CA PRO A 101 -6.26 -5.20 29.59
C PRO A 101 -6.98 -5.19 29.86
N GLU A 102 -6.67 -5.12 29.92
CA GLU A 102 -7.16 -4.98 30.29
C GLU A 102 -7.92 -5.13 30.57
N ASN A 103 -7.85 -5.20 30.75
CA ASN A 103 -8.42 -5.20 31.05
C ASN A 103 -9.02 -5.41 31.33
N GLU A 104 -8.72 -5.59 31.40
CA GLU A 104 -9.11 -5.52 31.68
C GLU A 104 -9.56 -5.35 31.86
#